data_56afcbeabf55e5ede64b5b602aa455b6
#
_entry.id   56afcbeabf55e5ede64b5b602aa455b6
#
_cell.length_a   1.000
_cell.length_b   1.000
_cell.length_c   1.000
_cell.angle_alpha   90.00
_cell.angle_beta   90.00
_cell.angle_gamma   90.00
#
_symmetry.space_group_name_H-M   'P 1'
#
loop_
_entity.id
_entity.type
_entity.pdbx_description
1 polymer ?
#
loop_
_entity_poly.entity_id
_entity_poly.type
_entity_poly.pdbx_seq_one_letter_code
_entity_poly.pdbx_strand_id
1 'polypeptide(L)'
;MTDSMGMTPESRRAFIRKAMTSSAAAGALFGGFGFDALTSAAMAAEMGRSEKPLKAAFSNAGLQATWCAQGKQAAEFWGKLFNVEVTWFDGELSAPKQRAAIDNMASQKWDFVAIQAFGIGTLTDPVKKMIDAGIPVIDMDTLIAPLDQINVHSFLAPDNEFMGASVTQALVDAMGGKGTIVMTQGALGHTGAQGRAKGFKSVVEKFPDIKVLDEQPADWDVTKATRIWDSLLTKYPDITAAFFHNDDMALAAQNVMKARGRDKILVGGVDAMPPAIEAVIDGRMYATVRNPSCRIHGGAVVAGVAAVVTGEKTGPGGIPKHVITDGPVVTKANAPGMLWMQKHFLI
;
A
#
# COMPACT_ATOMS: atom_id res chain seq x y z
N MET A 1 36.46 -1.38 -8.72
CA MET A 1 35.30 -0.74 -8.05
C MET A 1 34.03 -1.37 -8.63
N THR A 2 33.36 -2.21 -7.86
CA THR A 2 32.03 -2.77 -8.17
C THR A 2 30.98 -1.83 -7.62
N ASP A 3 29.91 -1.57 -8.37
CA ASP A 3 28.80 -0.76 -7.90
C ASP A 3 27.84 -1.56 -6.98
N SER A 4 26.76 -0.93 -6.53
CA SER A 4 25.76 -1.51 -5.62
C SER A 4 25.09 -2.81 -6.11
N MET A 5 25.34 -3.25 -7.33
CA MET A 5 24.86 -4.50 -7.91
C MET A 5 25.97 -5.55 -8.12
N GLY A 6 27.20 -5.30 -7.67
CA GLY A 6 28.32 -6.26 -7.76
C GLY A 6 28.82 -6.53 -9.19
N MET A 7 28.42 -5.74 -10.18
CA MET A 7 28.82 -5.91 -11.57
C MET A 7 29.98 -4.99 -11.95
N THR A 8 30.93 -5.52 -12.73
CA THR A 8 32.01 -4.70 -13.33
C THR A 8 31.45 -3.82 -14.45
N PRO A 9 32.09 -2.68 -14.78
CA PRO A 9 31.68 -1.83 -15.89
C PRO A 9 31.63 -2.58 -17.25
N GLU A 10 32.44 -3.61 -17.41
CA GLU A 10 32.45 -4.43 -18.62
C GLU A 10 31.27 -5.40 -18.69
N SER A 11 30.91 -6.03 -17.57
CA SER A 11 29.73 -6.91 -17.51
C SER A 11 28.42 -6.13 -17.73
N ARG A 12 28.38 -4.89 -17.25
CA ARG A 12 27.24 -3.98 -17.48
C ARG A 12 27.10 -3.54 -18.94
N ARG A 13 28.23 -3.24 -19.60
CA ARG A 13 28.24 -2.92 -21.04
C ARG A 13 27.90 -4.13 -21.91
N ALA A 14 28.33 -5.32 -21.51
CA ALA A 14 27.99 -6.57 -22.18
C ALA A 14 26.51 -6.90 -22.04
N PHE A 15 25.93 -6.69 -20.85
CA PHE A 15 24.49 -6.85 -20.58
C PHE A 15 23.64 -5.87 -21.41
N ILE A 16 24.00 -4.58 -21.42
CA ILE A 16 23.30 -3.57 -22.23
C ILE A 16 23.44 -3.85 -23.74
N ARG A 17 24.60 -4.26 -24.22
CA ARG A 17 24.78 -4.66 -25.63
C ARG A 17 23.95 -5.88 -25.98
N LYS A 18 23.87 -6.88 -25.12
CA LYS A 18 23.07 -8.09 -25.34
C LYS A 18 21.59 -7.78 -25.36
N ALA A 19 21.12 -6.89 -24.50
CA ALA A 19 19.75 -6.39 -24.50
C ALA A 19 19.40 -5.57 -25.77
N MET A 20 20.34 -4.74 -26.25
CA MET A 20 20.13 -3.96 -27.48
C MET A 20 20.24 -4.79 -28.77
N THR A 21 21.10 -5.81 -28.81
CA THR A 21 21.24 -6.67 -30.00
C THR A 21 20.11 -7.69 -30.13
N SER A 22 19.54 -8.17 -29.02
CA SER A 22 18.37 -9.05 -29.06
C SER A 22 17.10 -8.31 -29.53
N SER A 23 16.92 -7.04 -29.14
CA SER A 23 15.81 -6.22 -29.62
C SER A 23 15.94 -5.78 -31.08
N ALA A 24 17.15 -5.52 -31.57
CA ALA A 24 17.38 -5.12 -32.96
C ALA A 24 17.27 -6.29 -33.96
N ALA A 25 17.72 -7.50 -33.59
CA ALA A 25 17.62 -8.69 -34.43
C ALA A 25 16.16 -9.19 -34.57
N ALA A 26 15.33 -9.04 -33.55
CA ALA A 26 13.92 -9.38 -33.63
C ALA A 26 13.12 -8.41 -34.53
N GLY A 27 13.51 -7.11 -34.55
CA GLY A 27 12.85 -6.10 -35.39
C GLY A 27 13.05 -6.26 -36.89
N ALA A 28 14.12 -6.95 -37.33
CA ALA A 28 14.46 -7.16 -38.75
C ALA A 28 13.73 -8.35 -39.40
N LEU A 29 13.18 -9.27 -38.62
CA LEU A 29 12.59 -10.52 -39.09
C LEU A 29 11.07 -10.55 -39.17
N PHE A 30 10.37 -9.60 -38.54
CA PHE A 30 8.90 -9.61 -38.48
C PHE A 30 8.29 -8.23 -38.75
N GLY A 31 8.05 -7.93 -40.01
CA GLY A 31 7.26 -6.77 -40.41
C GLY A 31 5.84 -6.84 -39.87
N GLY A 32 5.50 -5.90 -38.99
CA GLY A 32 4.19 -5.47 -38.54
C GLY A 32 3.15 -6.54 -38.20
N PHE A 33 2.79 -6.69 -37.00
CA PHE A 33 1.70 -7.38 -36.29
C PHE A 33 2.07 -8.49 -35.28
N GLY A 34 3.32 -8.93 -35.19
CA GLY A 34 3.71 -9.98 -34.23
C GLY A 34 4.67 -9.52 -33.14
N PHE A 35 5.16 -8.28 -33.22
CA PHE A 35 6.29 -7.82 -32.41
C PHE A 35 5.92 -7.68 -30.92
N ASP A 36 4.74 -7.15 -30.61
CA ASP A 36 4.31 -6.95 -29.21
C ASP A 36 4.06 -8.27 -28.46
N ALA A 37 3.54 -9.28 -29.14
CA ALA A 37 3.25 -10.56 -28.52
C ALA A 37 4.51 -11.41 -28.26
N LEU A 38 5.50 -11.37 -29.18
CA LEU A 38 6.75 -12.14 -29.04
C LEU A 38 7.74 -11.47 -28.08
N THR A 39 7.84 -10.13 -28.08
CA THR A 39 8.63 -9.40 -27.09
C THR A 39 8.03 -9.49 -25.70
N SER A 40 6.70 -9.43 -25.58
CA SER A 40 6.00 -9.63 -24.30
C SER A 40 6.17 -11.06 -23.79
N ALA A 41 6.12 -12.08 -24.65
CA ALA A 41 6.31 -13.48 -24.26
C ALA A 41 7.77 -13.78 -23.87
N ALA A 42 8.75 -13.25 -24.62
CA ALA A 42 10.17 -13.42 -24.29
C ALA A 42 10.56 -12.70 -22.99
N MET A 43 10.11 -11.46 -22.80
CA MET A 43 10.29 -10.74 -21.53
C MET A 43 9.59 -11.45 -20.37
N ALA A 44 8.40 -11.99 -20.61
CA ALA A 44 7.64 -12.69 -19.59
C ALA A 44 8.30 -14.03 -19.18
N ALA A 45 8.92 -14.77 -20.11
CA ALA A 45 9.70 -15.97 -19.80
C ALA A 45 10.94 -15.63 -18.96
N GLU A 46 11.65 -14.54 -19.29
CA GLU A 46 12.79 -14.06 -18.49
C GLU A 46 12.37 -13.53 -17.10
N MET A 47 11.12 -13.09 -16.94
CA MET A 47 10.56 -12.58 -15.67
C MET A 47 9.92 -13.67 -14.80
N GLY A 48 9.99 -14.94 -15.17
CA GLY A 48 9.38 -16.03 -14.39
C GLY A 48 7.84 -16.11 -14.52
N ARG A 49 7.29 -15.65 -15.64
CA ARG A 49 5.86 -15.83 -15.96
C ARG A 49 5.47 -17.29 -15.94
N SER A 50 4.33 -17.62 -15.35
CA SER A 50 3.79 -18.98 -15.43
C SER A 50 3.42 -19.37 -16.87
N GLU A 51 3.84 -20.55 -17.31
CA GLU A 51 3.46 -21.10 -18.63
C GLU A 51 1.97 -21.43 -18.68
N LYS A 52 1.42 -21.92 -17.57
CA LYS A 52 -0.02 -22.21 -17.42
C LYS A 52 -0.71 -21.08 -16.69
N PRO A 53 -1.96 -20.73 -17.07
CA PRO A 53 -2.74 -19.77 -16.31
C PRO A 53 -2.88 -20.23 -14.85
N LEU A 54 -2.52 -19.35 -13.91
CA LEU A 54 -2.72 -19.55 -12.47
C LEU A 54 -4.02 -18.85 -12.03
N LYS A 55 -4.68 -19.40 -11.02
CA LYS A 55 -5.85 -18.80 -10.38
C LYS A 55 -5.48 -18.28 -9.00
N ALA A 56 -5.61 -16.99 -8.79
CA ALA A 56 -5.35 -16.37 -7.51
C ALA A 56 -6.58 -15.67 -6.95
N ALA A 57 -6.75 -15.75 -5.63
CA ALA A 57 -7.75 -14.96 -4.93
C ALA A 57 -7.07 -13.84 -4.14
N PHE A 58 -7.63 -12.65 -4.25
CA PHE A 58 -7.18 -11.46 -3.54
C PHE A 58 -8.30 -10.89 -2.67
N SER A 59 -7.95 -10.38 -1.50
CA SER A 59 -8.87 -9.63 -0.65
C SER A 59 -8.15 -8.46 0.02
N ASN A 60 -8.88 -7.35 0.18
CA ASN A 60 -8.47 -6.25 1.04
C ASN A 60 -9.62 -5.77 1.93
N ALA A 61 -9.31 -4.81 2.79
CA ALA A 61 -10.25 -4.29 3.79
C ALA A 61 -11.53 -3.71 3.16
N GLY A 62 -11.42 -3.04 1.99
CA GLY A 62 -12.60 -2.54 1.28
C GLY A 62 -12.25 -1.63 0.10
N LEU A 63 -12.87 -1.87 -1.06
CA LEU A 63 -12.64 -1.12 -2.30
C LEU A 63 -13.14 0.34 -2.24
N GLN A 64 -13.86 0.72 -1.19
CA GLN A 64 -14.27 2.10 -0.92
C GLN A 64 -13.07 3.00 -0.57
N ALA A 65 -11.98 2.41 -0.03
CA ALA A 65 -10.73 3.11 0.18
C ALA A 65 -9.93 3.21 -1.13
N THR A 66 -9.48 4.41 -1.49
CA THR A 66 -8.75 4.65 -2.76
C THR A 66 -7.47 3.83 -2.84
N TRP A 67 -6.77 3.62 -1.72
CA TRP A 67 -5.60 2.77 -1.62
C TRP A 67 -5.89 1.31 -2.01
N CYS A 68 -7.00 0.76 -1.52
CA CYS A 68 -7.44 -0.60 -1.85
C CYS A 68 -7.86 -0.74 -3.32
N ALA A 69 -8.59 0.26 -3.84
CA ALA A 69 -8.99 0.28 -5.25
C ALA A 69 -7.77 0.33 -6.19
N GLN A 70 -6.76 1.13 -5.87
CA GLN A 70 -5.49 1.16 -6.62
C GLN A 70 -4.75 -0.18 -6.52
N GLY A 71 -4.76 -0.81 -5.37
CA GLY A 71 -4.17 -2.14 -5.17
C GLY A 71 -4.80 -3.20 -6.06
N LYS A 72 -6.14 -3.19 -6.19
CA LYS A 72 -6.85 -4.09 -7.11
C LYS A 72 -6.39 -3.89 -8.55
N GLN A 73 -6.33 -2.63 -9.01
CA GLN A 73 -5.84 -2.32 -10.37
C GLN A 73 -4.41 -2.84 -10.60
N ALA A 74 -3.54 -2.67 -9.60
CA ALA A 74 -2.17 -3.17 -9.67
C ALA A 74 -2.13 -4.70 -9.71
N ALA A 75 -2.87 -5.40 -8.84
CA ALA A 75 -2.93 -6.86 -8.85
C ALA A 75 -3.45 -7.42 -10.18
N GLU A 76 -4.47 -6.80 -10.77
CA GLU A 76 -5.00 -7.19 -12.08
C GLU A 76 -4.01 -6.93 -13.22
N PHE A 77 -3.28 -5.80 -13.19
CA PHE A 77 -2.24 -5.49 -14.17
C PHE A 77 -1.09 -6.50 -14.11
N TRP A 78 -0.53 -6.72 -12.91
CA TRP A 78 0.55 -7.66 -12.70
C TRP A 78 0.08 -9.10 -12.94
N GLY A 79 -1.16 -9.42 -12.59
CA GLY A 79 -1.76 -10.73 -12.91
C GLY A 79 -1.74 -11.02 -14.40
N LYS A 80 -2.18 -10.09 -15.25
CA LYS A 80 -2.12 -10.25 -16.72
C LYS A 80 -0.68 -10.43 -17.21
N LEU A 81 0.28 -9.68 -16.66
CA LEU A 81 1.69 -9.78 -17.03
C LEU A 81 2.27 -11.16 -16.70
N PHE A 82 1.92 -11.72 -15.55
CA PHE A 82 2.43 -13.01 -15.05
C PHE A 82 1.54 -14.22 -15.35
N ASN A 83 0.52 -14.06 -16.18
CA ASN A 83 -0.45 -15.12 -16.54
C ASN A 83 -1.24 -15.65 -15.33
N VAL A 84 -1.74 -14.75 -14.51
CA VAL A 84 -2.56 -15.03 -13.33
C VAL A 84 -3.95 -14.44 -13.51
N GLU A 85 -4.97 -15.25 -13.35
CA GLU A 85 -6.37 -14.82 -13.24
C GLU A 85 -6.64 -14.43 -11.79
N VAL A 86 -6.88 -13.13 -11.55
CA VAL A 86 -7.14 -12.58 -10.23
C VAL A 86 -8.63 -12.48 -9.97
N THR A 87 -9.11 -13.22 -8.96
CA THR A 87 -10.48 -13.09 -8.43
C THR A 87 -10.45 -12.26 -7.16
N TRP A 88 -11.33 -11.27 -7.05
CA TRP A 88 -11.33 -10.31 -5.95
C TRP A 88 -12.48 -10.56 -4.97
N PHE A 89 -12.15 -10.57 -3.68
CA PHE A 89 -13.08 -10.70 -2.55
C PHE A 89 -13.02 -9.41 -1.70
N ASP A 90 -14.04 -8.57 -1.82
CA ASP A 90 -14.09 -7.26 -1.15
C ASP A 90 -14.49 -7.40 0.32
N GLY A 91 -13.75 -6.76 1.22
CA GLY A 91 -14.06 -6.70 2.66
C GLY A 91 -15.11 -5.64 3.02
N GLU A 92 -15.46 -4.73 2.12
CA GLU A 92 -16.47 -3.68 2.27
C GLU A 92 -16.29 -2.82 3.55
N LEU A 93 -15.05 -2.60 3.99
CA LEU A 93 -14.66 -1.94 5.25
C LEU A 93 -15.36 -2.52 6.48
N SER A 94 -15.59 -3.83 6.48
CA SER A 94 -16.32 -4.54 7.53
C SER A 94 -15.68 -5.87 7.85
N ALA A 95 -15.19 -6.06 9.08
CA ALA A 95 -14.59 -7.32 9.50
C ALA A 95 -15.53 -8.53 9.34
N PRO A 96 -16.84 -8.46 9.70
CA PRO A 96 -17.77 -9.58 9.46
C PRO A 96 -17.96 -9.90 7.98
N LYS A 97 -18.07 -8.89 7.12
CA LYS A 97 -18.24 -9.11 5.66
C LYS A 97 -16.96 -9.71 5.06
N GLN A 98 -15.79 -9.17 5.41
CA GLN A 98 -14.54 -9.74 4.97
C GLN A 98 -14.38 -11.18 5.45
N ARG A 99 -14.75 -11.49 6.72
CA ARG A 99 -14.71 -12.87 7.23
C ARG A 99 -15.57 -13.79 6.36
N ALA A 100 -16.79 -13.42 6.03
CA ALA A 100 -17.66 -14.21 5.17
C ALA A 100 -17.09 -14.38 3.76
N ALA A 101 -16.48 -13.34 3.19
CA ALA A 101 -15.81 -13.39 1.90
C ALA A 101 -14.60 -14.36 1.92
N ILE A 102 -13.79 -14.33 2.99
CA ILE A 102 -12.64 -15.23 3.14
C ILE A 102 -13.07 -16.67 3.46
N ASP A 103 -14.15 -16.90 4.21
CA ASP A 103 -14.71 -18.25 4.40
C ASP A 103 -15.17 -18.85 3.04
N ASN A 104 -15.78 -18.02 2.17
CA ASN A 104 -16.10 -18.41 0.79
C ASN A 104 -14.85 -18.69 -0.03
N MET A 105 -13.83 -17.82 0.02
CA MET A 105 -12.54 -18.05 -0.64
C MET A 105 -11.91 -19.39 -0.21
N ALA A 106 -11.88 -19.67 1.10
CA ALA A 106 -11.30 -20.90 1.66
C ALA A 106 -12.05 -22.19 1.29
N SER A 107 -13.26 -22.09 0.74
CA SER A 107 -14.02 -23.24 0.22
C SER A 107 -13.67 -23.60 -1.23
N GLN A 108 -12.84 -22.82 -1.90
CA GLN A 108 -12.48 -22.94 -3.30
C GLN A 108 -11.01 -23.36 -3.48
N LYS A 109 -10.62 -23.67 -4.72
CA LYS A 109 -9.24 -24.05 -5.06
C LYS A 109 -8.54 -22.88 -5.73
N TRP A 110 -7.39 -22.51 -5.18
CA TRP A 110 -6.53 -21.45 -5.69
C TRP A 110 -5.09 -21.98 -5.81
N ASP A 111 -4.33 -21.44 -6.76
CA ASP A 111 -2.90 -21.69 -6.83
C ASP A 111 -2.15 -20.91 -5.74
N PHE A 112 -2.60 -19.70 -5.44
CA PHE A 112 -2.19 -18.92 -4.28
C PHE A 112 -3.26 -17.90 -3.89
N VAL A 113 -3.14 -17.30 -2.69
CA VAL A 113 -4.02 -16.23 -2.24
C VAL A 113 -3.21 -15.08 -1.66
N ALA A 114 -3.75 -13.84 -1.75
CA ALA A 114 -3.16 -12.65 -1.15
C ALA A 114 -4.23 -11.87 -0.40
N ILE A 115 -3.99 -11.58 0.88
CA ILE A 115 -5.00 -11.06 1.80
C ILE A 115 -4.43 -9.89 2.61
N GLN A 116 -5.14 -8.76 2.62
CA GLN A 116 -5.00 -7.70 3.61
C GLN A 116 -6.16 -7.82 4.60
N ALA A 117 -5.90 -8.12 5.85
CA ALA A 117 -6.94 -8.23 6.87
C ALA A 117 -7.47 -6.84 7.26
N PHE A 118 -8.78 -6.71 7.51
CA PHE A 118 -9.36 -5.51 8.13
C PHE A 118 -8.86 -5.31 9.57
N GLY A 119 -8.58 -6.39 10.28
CA GLY A 119 -8.00 -6.37 11.62
C GLY A 119 -7.33 -7.68 11.96
N ILE A 120 -6.28 -7.58 12.79
CA ILE A 120 -5.51 -8.75 13.24
C ILE A 120 -6.40 -9.75 13.96
N GLY A 121 -6.23 -11.04 13.68
CA GLY A 121 -6.95 -12.14 14.32
C GLY A 121 -8.31 -12.46 13.70
N THR A 122 -8.89 -11.56 12.89
CA THR A 122 -10.27 -11.75 12.37
C THR A 122 -10.37 -12.86 11.32
N LEU A 123 -9.28 -13.17 10.62
CA LEU A 123 -9.23 -14.11 9.49
C LEU A 123 -8.36 -15.35 9.75
N THR A 124 -7.86 -15.53 10.97
CA THR A 124 -6.88 -16.58 11.29
C THR A 124 -7.37 -17.98 10.91
N ASP A 125 -8.61 -18.37 11.26
CA ASP A 125 -9.10 -19.72 11.03
C ASP A 125 -9.27 -20.07 9.55
N PRO A 126 -9.96 -19.26 8.70
CA PRO A 126 -10.09 -19.58 7.28
C PRO A 126 -8.75 -19.54 6.56
N VAL A 127 -7.82 -18.66 6.97
CA VAL A 127 -6.49 -18.61 6.38
C VAL A 127 -5.67 -19.84 6.77
N LYS A 128 -5.71 -20.30 8.02
CA LYS A 128 -5.07 -21.56 8.41
C LYS A 128 -5.58 -22.75 7.58
N LYS A 129 -6.89 -22.82 7.31
CA LYS A 129 -7.44 -23.89 6.43
C LYS A 129 -6.82 -23.87 5.04
N MET A 130 -6.60 -22.70 4.45
CA MET A 130 -5.94 -22.59 3.13
C MET A 130 -4.46 -23.00 3.21
N ILE A 131 -3.74 -22.59 4.24
CA ILE A 131 -2.35 -22.99 4.47
C ILE A 131 -2.23 -24.51 4.66
N ASP A 132 -3.10 -25.10 5.47
CA ASP A 132 -3.13 -26.56 5.73
C ASP A 132 -3.49 -27.36 4.48
N ALA A 133 -4.26 -26.76 3.55
CA ALA A 133 -4.53 -27.31 2.22
C ALA A 133 -3.35 -27.14 1.23
N GLY A 134 -2.23 -26.55 1.66
CA GLY A 134 -1.03 -26.33 0.84
C GLY A 134 -1.09 -25.13 -0.07
N ILE A 135 -2.06 -24.22 0.09
CA ILE A 135 -2.18 -23.00 -0.71
C ILE A 135 -1.21 -21.94 -0.16
N PRO A 136 -0.27 -21.43 -0.95
CA PRO A 136 0.56 -20.30 -0.54
C PRO A 136 -0.29 -19.07 -0.23
N VAL A 137 -0.12 -18.51 0.96
CA VAL A 137 -0.82 -17.29 1.40
C VAL A 137 0.18 -16.15 1.50
N ILE A 138 -0.07 -15.07 0.78
CA ILE A 138 0.66 -13.81 0.89
C ILE A 138 -0.16 -12.88 1.76
N ASP A 139 0.40 -12.47 2.90
CA ASP A 139 -0.19 -11.48 3.79
C ASP A 139 0.23 -10.08 3.36
N MET A 140 -0.70 -9.13 3.32
CA MET A 140 -0.48 -7.79 2.80
C MET A 140 -0.87 -6.73 3.83
N ASP A 141 -0.03 -5.72 4.01
CA ASP A 141 -0.27 -4.47 4.76
C ASP A 141 -0.66 -4.66 6.24
N THR A 142 -1.69 -5.42 6.52
CA THR A 142 -2.20 -5.70 7.88
C THR A 142 -2.09 -7.17 8.20
N LEU A 143 -1.41 -7.49 9.28
CA LEU A 143 -1.22 -8.86 9.73
C LEU A 143 -2.55 -9.60 9.93
N ILE A 144 -2.67 -10.77 9.32
CA ILE A 144 -3.76 -11.72 9.58
C ILE A 144 -3.69 -12.23 11.02
N ALA A 145 -2.49 -12.56 11.47
CA ALA A 145 -2.12 -12.92 12.85
C ALA A 145 -0.64 -12.63 13.06
N PRO A 146 -0.10 -12.62 14.29
CA PRO A 146 1.34 -12.56 14.52
C PRO A 146 2.10 -13.61 13.69
N LEU A 147 3.22 -13.22 13.07
CA LEU A 147 3.97 -14.07 12.12
C LEU A 147 4.54 -15.35 12.72
N ASP A 148 4.65 -15.43 14.05
CA ASP A 148 5.01 -16.63 14.80
C ASP A 148 3.82 -17.58 15.06
N GLN A 149 2.58 -17.11 14.83
CA GLN A 149 1.35 -17.87 15.05
C GLN A 149 0.69 -18.35 13.75
N ILE A 150 1.10 -17.80 12.59
CA ILE A 150 0.57 -18.17 11.28
C ILE A 150 1.69 -18.33 10.26
N ASN A 151 1.66 -19.43 9.50
CA ASN A 151 2.70 -19.72 8.52
C ASN A 151 2.34 -19.20 7.12
N VAL A 152 2.09 -17.89 6.98
CA VAL A 152 1.94 -17.27 5.67
C VAL A 152 3.26 -17.38 4.89
N HIS A 153 3.18 -17.40 3.56
CA HIS A 153 4.36 -17.53 2.70
C HIS A 153 5.26 -16.30 2.78
N SER A 154 4.67 -15.11 2.72
CA SER A 154 5.36 -13.83 2.95
C SER A 154 4.38 -12.79 3.47
N PHE A 155 4.87 -11.79 4.19
CA PHE A 155 4.15 -10.59 4.59
C PHE A 155 4.78 -9.36 3.93
N LEU A 156 3.99 -8.65 3.14
CA LEU A 156 4.40 -7.44 2.41
C LEU A 156 3.69 -6.25 3.02
N ALA A 157 4.41 -5.38 3.70
CA ALA A 157 3.83 -4.24 4.41
C ALA A 157 4.65 -2.97 4.27
N PRO A 158 4.01 -1.78 4.41
CA PRO A 158 4.75 -0.53 4.53
C PRO A 158 5.31 -0.37 5.96
N ASP A 159 6.30 0.53 6.12
CA ASP A 159 6.72 1.00 7.43
C ASP A 159 5.70 2.01 7.97
N ASN A 160 4.67 1.51 8.64
CA ASN A 160 3.59 2.34 9.18
C ASN A 160 4.07 3.29 10.29
N GLU A 161 5.09 2.91 11.07
CA GLU A 161 5.66 3.77 12.11
C GLU A 161 6.41 4.94 11.47
N PHE A 162 7.23 4.67 10.46
CA PHE A 162 7.88 5.70 9.67
C PHE A 162 6.86 6.65 9.02
N MET A 163 5.79 6.13 8.43
CA MET A 163 4.76 6.96 7.79
C MET A 163 4.07 7.90 8.79
N GLY A 164 3.67 7.37 9.95
CA GLY A 164 3.08 8.19 11.01
C GLY A 164 4.04 9.26 11.53
N ALA A 165 5.30 8.88 11.78
CA ALA A 165 6.32 9.80 12.28
C ALA A 165 6.65 10.90 11.26
N SER A 166 6.85 10.55 9.99
CA SER A 166 7.33 11.48 8.98
C SER A 166 6.30 12.56 8.63
N VAL A 167 5.02 12.23 8.52
CA VAL A 167 3.96 13.24 8.30
C VAL A 167 3.76 14.11 9.54
N THR A 168 3.80 13.49 10.73
CA THR A 168 3.70 14.26 11.98
C THR A 168 4.86 15.23 12.13
N GLN A 169 6.09 14.82 11.81
CA GLN A 169 7.25 15.70 11.82
C GLN A 169 7.06 16.88 10.86
N ALA A 170 6.58 16.63 9.64
CA ALA A 170 6.31 17.68 8.67
C ALA A 170 5.27 18.70 9.19
N LEU A 171 4.22 18.24 9.88
CA LEU A 171 3.23 19.12 10.51
C LEU A 171 3.83 19.92 11.67
N VAL A 172 4.61 19.27 12.55
CA VAL A 172 5.27 19.93 13.69
C VAL A 172 6.25 20.98 13.23
N ASP A 173 7.04 20.70 12.18
CA ASP A 173 7.95 21.67 11.59
C ASP A 173 7.20 22.89 11.04
N ALA A 174 6.08 22.67 10.35
CA ALA A 174 5.22 23.74 9.84
C ALA A 174 4.57 24.58 10.95
N MET A 175 4.30 23.96 12.10
CA MET A 175 3.79 24.65 13.30
C MET A 175 4.89 25.40 14.08
N GLY A 176 6.16 25.24 13.71
CA GLY A 176 7.29 25.80 14.46
C GLY A 176 7.47 25.16 15.85
N GLY A 177 7.12 23.87 15.98
CA GLY A 177 7.26 23.08 17.20
C GLY A 177 6.27 23.39 18.32
N LYS A 178 5.20 24.15 18.08
CA LYS A 178 4.19 24.53 19.08
C LYS A 178 2.79 24.64 18.51
N GLY A 179 1.77 24.40 19.33
CA GLY A 179 0.36 24.53 18.96
C GLY A 179 -0.45 23.30 19.32
N THR A 180 -1.56 23.11 18.64
CA THR A 180 -2.52 22.05 18.95
C THR A 180 -2.71 21.12 17.75
N ILE A 181 -2.79 19.81 18.00
CA ILE A 181 -2.95 18.80 16.96
C ILE A 181 -4.01 17.78 17.34
N VAL A 182 -4.75 17.31 16.35
CA VAL A 182 -5.72 16.20 16.47
C VAL A 182 -5.27 15.05 15.58
N MET A 183 -5.39 13.80 16.07
CA MET A 183 -5.17 12.59 15.28
C MET A 183 -6.48 11.88 14.99
N THR A 184 -6.76 11.59 13.72
CA THR A 184 -7.88 10.74 13.29
C THR A 184 -7.34 9.41 12.81
N GLN A 185 -7.67 8.36 13.55
CA GLN A 185 -7.12 7.03 13.36
C GLN A 185 -7.96 6.18 12.40
N GLY A 186 -7.33 5.19 11.79
CA GLY A 186 -8.03 4.06 11.17
C GLY A 186 -8.65 3.12 12.22
N ALA A 187 -9.01 1.91 11.80
CA ALA A 187 -9.55 0.90 12.70
C ALA A 187 -8.50 0.46 13.75
N LEU A 188 -8.87 0.45 15.02
CA LEU A 188 -7.92 0.16 16.13
C LEU A 188 -7.32 -1.25 16.08
N GLY A 189 -8.03 -2.23 15.51
CA GLY A 189 -7.52 -3.60 15.30
C GLY A 189 -6.61 -3.75 14.08
N HIS A 190 -6.37 -2.68 13.32
CA HIS A 190 -5.54 -2.69 12.12
C HIS A 190 -4.09 -2.38 12.49
N THR A 191 -3.14 -3.28 12.17
CA THR A 191 -1.72 -3.09 12.54
C THR A 191 -1.09 -1.84 11.93
N GLY A 192 -1.54 -1.45 10.72
CA GLY A 192 -1.14 -0.19 10.10
C GLY A 192 -1.58 1.04 10.90
N ALA A 193 -2.82 1.04 11.43
CA ALA A 193 -3.27 2.14 12.29
C ALA A 193 -2.46 2.23 13.59
N GLN A 194 -2.14 1.09 14.19
CA GLN A 194 -1.31 1.03 15.40
C GLN A 194 0.10 1.57 15.15
N GLY A 195 0.73 1.20 14.02
CA GLY A 195 2.04 1.71 13.63
C GLY A 195 2.03 3.22 13.38
N ARG A 196 1.04 3.73 12.64
CA ARG A 196 0.88 5.18 12.37
C ARG A 196 0.67 5.99 13.65
N ALA A 197 -0.15 5.47 14.59
CA ALA A 197 -0.33 6.10 15.91
C ALA A 197 0.96 6.09 16.74
N LYS A 198 1.74 4.99 16.71
CA LYS A 198 3.04 4.92 17.40
C LYS A 198 4.01 5.94 16.82
N GLY A 199 4.09 6.04 15.49
CA GLY A 199 4.91 7.03 14.79
C GLY A 199 4.51 8.46 15.16
N PHE A 200 3.22 8.80 15.17
CA PHE A 200 2.72 10.10 15.61
C PHE A 200 3.20 10.41 17.04
N LYS A 201 2.97 9.50 17.99
CA LYS A 201 3.36 9.70 19.40
C LYS A 201 4.85 9.90 19.58
N SER A 202 5.66 9.12 18.87
CA SER A 202 7.13 9.21 18.92
C SER A 202 7.67 10.60 18.52
N VAL A 203 6.90 11.35 17.73
CA VAL A 203 7.25 12.72 17.33
C VAL A 203 6.71 13.73 18.34
N VAL A 204 5.40 13.75 18.61
CA VAL A 204 4.80 14.77 19.47
C VAL A 204 5.38 14.79 20.88
N GLU A 205 5.81 13.64 21.41
CA GLU A 205 6.45 13.52 22.72
C GLU A 205 7.79 14.29 22.83
N LYS A 206 8.43 14.61 21.71
CA LYS A 206 9.68 15.39 21.67
C LYS A 206 9.44 16.91 21.69
N PHE A 207 8.19 17.35 21.53
CA PHE A 207 7.81 18.75 21.43
C PHE A 207 6.81 19.13 22.53
N PRO A 208 7.26 19.54 23.71
CA PRO A 208 6.40 19.80 24.88
C PRO A 208 5.38 20.95 24.66
N ASP A 209 5.64 21.82 23.69
CA ASP A 209 4.73 22.90 23.31
C ASP A 209 3.67 22.48 22.27
N ILE A 210 3.68 21.22 21.84
CA ILE A 210 2.61 20.60 21.04
C ILE A 210 1.61 19.92 21.98
N LYS A 211 0.34 20.35 21.90
CA LYS A 211 -0.74 19.73 22.67
C LYS A 211 -1.62 18.85 21.78
N VAL A 212 -1.65 17.57 22.04
CA VAL A 212 -2.63 16.66 21.42
C VAL A 212 -3.98 16.88 22.07
N LEU A 213 -4.97 17.34 21.30
CA LEU A 213 -6.30 17.68 21.81
C LEU A 213 -7.24 16.48 21.84
N ASP A 214 -7.14 15.61 20.82
CA ASP A 214 -8.02 14.47 20.68
C ASP A 214 -7.40 13.40 19.76
N GLU A 215 -7.76 12.14 19.99
CA GLU A 215 -7.38 10.98 19.18
C GLU A 215 -8.63 10.10 19.00
N GLN A 216 -9.19 10.04 17.80
CA GLN A 216 -10.43 9.28 17.57
C GLN A 216 -10.32 8.32 16.37
N PRO A 217 -10.82 7.07 16.51
CA PRO A 217 -10.90 6.13 15.39
C PRO A 217 -12.09 6.48 14.49
N ALA A 218 -11.83 6.61 13.21
CA ALA A 218 -12.82 6.74 12.16
C ALA A 218 -12.94 5.47 11.29
N ASP A 219 -12.20 4.40 11.61
CA ASP A 219 -12.31 3.05 11.02
C ASP A 219 -12.16 3.05 9.48
N TRP A 220 -11.35 3.96 8.92
CA TRP A 220 -11.17 4.19 7.48
C TRP A 220 -12.44 4.73 6.77
N ASP A 221 -13.50 5.04 7.52
CA ASP A 221 -14.80 5.48 7.02
C ASP A 221 -14.85 7.00 6.92
N VAL A 222 -15.01 7.52 5.70
CA VAL A 222 -15.07 8.96 5.40
C VAL A 222 -16.31 9.63 6.01
N THR A 223 -17.43 8.90 6.13
CA THR A 223 -18.67 9.42 6.75
C THR A 223 -18.47 9.58 8.26
N LYS A 224 -17.82 8.59 8.89
CA LYS A 224 -17.47 8.67 10.32
C LYS A 224 -16.46 9.80 10.57
N ALA A 225 -15.42 9.93 9.73
CA ALA A 225 -14.46 11.02 9.82
C ALA A 225 -15.13 12.39 9.70
N THR A 226 -16.07 12.56 8.75
CA THR A 226 -16.86 13.79 8.57
C THR A 226 -17.63 14.17 9.85
N ARG A 227 -18.33 13.21 10.48
CA ARG A 227 -19.10 13.46 11.73
C ARG A 227 -18.17 13.80 12.90
N ILE A 228 -17.05 13.10 13.04
CA ILE A 228 -16.06 13.37 14.08
C ILE A 228 -15.54 14.80 13.94
N TRP A 229 -15.17 15.22 12.72
CA TRP A 229 -14.61 16.56 12.50
C TRP A 229 -15.64 17.67 12.65
N ASP A 230 -16.89 17.44 12.31
CA ASP A 230 -17.97 18.43 12.62
C ASP A 230 -18.07 18.69 14.12
N SER A 231 -17.97 17.65 14.95
CA SER A 231 -17.97 17.75 16.42
C SER A 231 -16.67 18.36 16.96
N LEU A 232 -15.49 17.97 16.45
CA LEU A 232 -14.19 18.46 16.91
C LEU A 232 -14.02 19.97 16.66
N LEU A 233 -14.48 20.47 15.52
CA LEU A 233 -14.42 21.89 15.19
C LEU A 233 -15.30 22.75 16.10
N THR A 234 -16.35 22.19 16.66
CA THR A 234 -17.18 22.85 17.68
C THR A 234 -16.51 22.76 19.05
N LYS A 235 -15.94 21.62 19.41
CA LYS A 235 -15.30 21.36 20.70
C LYS A 235 -14.00 22.12 20.89
N TYR A 236 -13.19 22.26 19.82
CA TYR A 236 -11.87 22.83 19.86
C TYR A 236 -11.73 23.98 18.85
N PRO A 237 -11.85 25.24 19.31
CA PRO A 237 -11.76 26.41 18.42
C PRO A 237 -10.36 26.70 17.90
N ASP A 238 -9.32 26.12 18.49
CA ASP A 238 -7.91 26.46 18.29
C ASP A 238 -7.07 25.33 17.69
N ILE A 239 -7.68 24.38 16.95
CA ILE A 239 -6.92 23.34 16.25
C ILE A 239 -5.99 23.97 15.23
N THR A 240 -4.68 23.71 15.34
CA THR A 240 -3.64 24.19 14.43
C THR A 240 -3.33 23.18 13.32
N ALA A 241 -3.28 21.89 13.66
CA ALA A 241 -2.99 20.81 12.72
C ALA A 241 -3.85 19.57 12.95
N ALA A 242 -3.93 18.75 11.91
CA ALA A 242 -4.68 17.51 11.90
C ALA A 242 -3.89 16.43 11.18
N PHE A 243 -3.64 15.32 11.85
CA PHE A 243 -3.04 14.12 11.27
C PHE A 243 -4.10 13.05 11.06
N PHE A 244 -4.15 12.51 9.85
CA PHE A 244 -5.07 11.45 9.46
C PHE A 244 -4.31 10.19 9.06
N HIS A 245 -4.81 9.05 9.48
CA HIS A 245 -4.22 7.77 9.13
C HIS A 245 -4.39 7.39 7.65
N ASN A 246 -5.30 8.03 6.90
CA ASN A 246 -5.32 7.96 5.44
C ASN A 246 -5.81 9.26 4.79
N ASP A 247 -5.57 9.37 3.50
CA ASP A 247 -5.90 10.53 2.69
C ASP A 247 -7.41 10.71 2.48
N ASP A 248 -8.17 9.62 2.35
CA ASP A 248 -9.61 9.68 2.12
C ASP A 248 -10.34 10.36 3.29
N MET A 249 -9.98 9.99 4.53
CA MET A 249 -10.50 10.65 5.73
C MET A 249 -10.04 12.10 5.84
N ALA A 250 -8.78 12.38 5.46
CA ALA A 250 -8.23 13.74 5.46
C ALA A 250 -9.01 14.66 4.52
N LEU A 251 -9.25 14.23 3.29
CA LEU A 251 -10.00 14.97 2.28
C LEU A 251 -11.47 15.19 2.69
N ALA A 252 -12.10 14.17 3.27
CA ALA A 252 -13.46 14.30 3.78
C ALA A 252 -13.57 15.33 4.93
N ALA A 253 -12.63 15.29 5.88
CA ALA A 253 -12.57 16.25 6.97
C ALA A 253 -12.26 17.67 6.49
N GLN A 254 -11.43 17.85 5.47
CA GLN A 254 -11.16 19.16 4.87
C GLN A 254 -12.42 19.84 4.33
N ASN A 255 -13.34 19.09 3.75
CA ASN A 255 -14.62 19.65 3.29
C ASN A 255 -15.42 20.23 4.46
N VAL A 256 -15.40 19.56 5.61
CA VAL A 256 -16.05 20.07 6.85
C VAL A 256 -15.30 21.30 7.37
N MET A 257 -13.97 21.25 7.42
CA MET A 257 -13.15 22.41 7.84
C MET A 257 -13.45 23.63 6.97
N LYS A 258 -13.50 23.46 5.65
CA LYS A 258 -13.83 24.53 4.71
C LYS A 258 -15.24 25.10 4.93
N ALA A 259 -16.24 24.23 5.09
CA ALA A 259 -17.63 24.63 5.35
C ALA A 259 -17.77 25.42 6.66
N ARG A 260 -16.88 25.17 7.63
CA ARG A 260 -16.84 25.87 8.93
C ARG A 260 -15.87 27.04 8.96
N GLY A 261 -15.28 27.45 7.82
CA GLY A 261 -14.30 28.55 7.75
C GLY A 261 -12.98 28.25 8.49
N ARG A 262 -12.62 26.97 8.61
CA ARG A 262 -11.42 26.48 9.33
C ARG A 262 -10.37 25.89 8.38
N ASP A 263 -10.30 26.41 7.18
CA ASP A 263 -9.42 25.97 6.08
C ASP A 263 -7.93 26.24 6.31
N LYS A 264 -7.57 26.95 7.39
CA LYS A 264 -6.18 27.21 7.78
C LYS A 264 -5.55 26.10 8.63
N ILE A 265 -6.32 25.10 9.07
CA ILE A 265 -5.80 23.94 9.78
C ILE A 265 -4.84 23.20 8.85
N LEU A 266 -3.60 22.95 9.30
CA LEU A 266 -2.62 22.16 8.56
C LEU A 266 -3.05 20.70 8.54
N VAL A 267 -3.25 20.13 7.36
CA VAL A 267 -3.74 18.75 7.22
C VAL A 267 -2.64 17.86 6.67
N GLY A 268 -2.35 16.78 7.38
CA GLY A 268 -1.45 15.71 6.94
C GLY A 268 -2.19 14.38 6.82
N GLY A 269 -1.91 13.63 5.77
CA GLY A 269 -2.49 12.32 5.49
C GLY A 269 -1.45 11.23 5.25
N VAL A 270 -1.91 10.04 4.97
CA VAL A 270 -1.10 8.89 4.56
C VAL A 270 -1.75 8.26 3.34
N ASP A 271 -1.00 7.69 2.47
CA ASP A 271 -1.18 6.91 1.27
C ASP A 271 -0.66 7.61 0.01
N ALA A 272 -0.62 8.95 -0.03
CA ALA A 272 -0.27 9.77 -1.19
C ALA A 272 -1.05 9.33 -2.44
N MET A 273 -2.38 9.20 -2.31
CA MET A 273 -3.25 8.91 -3.44
C MET A 273 -3.38 10.14 -4.34
N PRO A 274 -3.64 10.00 -5.65
CA PRO A 274 -3.71 11.12 -6.58
C PRO A 274 -4.57 12.31 -6.11
N PRO A 275 -5.78 12.14 -5.54
CA PRO A 275 -6.57 13.26 -5.04
C PRO A 275 -5.91 14.03 -3.88
N ALA A 276 -5.17 13.32 -3.00
CA ALA A 276 -4.44 13.95 -1.91
C ALA A 276 -3.18 14.69 -2.40
N ILE A 277 -2.46 14.11 -3.36
CA ILE A 277 -1.33 14.80 -4.00
C ILE A 277 -1.80 16.07 -4.71
N GLU A 278 -2.92 16.05 -5.39
CA GLU A 278 -3.56 17.24 -5.97
C GLU A 278 -3.91 18.27 -4.88
N ALA A 279 -4.44 17.80 -3.73
CA ALA A 279 -4.70 18.67 -2.59
C ALA A 279 -3.43 19.29 -1.97
N VAL A 280 -2.30 18.58 -2.01
CA VAL A 280 -1.00 19.14 -1.60
C VAL A 280 -0.51 20.20 -2.61
N ILE A 281 -0.66 19.96 -3.91
CA ILE A 281 -0.32 20.94 -4.96
C ILE A 281 -1.14 22.23 -4.79
N ASP A 282 -2.44 22.09 -4.54
CA ASP A 282 -3.37 23.22 -4.36
C ASP A 282 -3.20 23.92 -2.99
N GLY A 283 -2.44 23.33 -2.07
CA GLY A 283 -2.23 23.87 -0.71
C GLY A 283 -3.39 23.58 0.24
N ARG A 284 -4.33 22.72 -0.11
CA ARG A 284 -5.41 22.26 0.78
C ARG A 284 -4.89 21.26 1.81
N MET A 285 -3.97 20.36 1.43
CA MET A 285 -3.19 19.53 2.36
C MET A 285 -1.77 20.06 2.45
N TYR A 286 -1.17 19.91 3.63
CA TYR A 286 0.24 20.27 3.85
C TYR A 286 1.19 19.19 3.38
N ALA A 287 0.88 17.93 3.74
CA ALA A 287 1.71 16.78 3.38
C ALA A 287 0.86 15.49 3.37
N THR A 288 1.37 14.51 2.65
CA THR A 288 1.00 13.10 2.78
C THR A 288 2.25 12.25 2.63
N VAL A 289 2.20 10.95 2.92
CA VAL A 289 3.31 10.02 2.73
C VAL A 289 2.87 8.85 1.88
N ARG A 290 3.73 8.42 0.95
CA ARG A 290 3.41 7.32 0.05
C ARG A 290 3.37 5.98 0.78
N ASN A 291 2.18 5.38 0.86
CA ASN A 291 1.98 3.97 1.15
C ASN A 291 1.90 3.23 -0.20
N PRO A 292 2.90 2.41 -0.57
CA PRO A 292 3.08 1.94 -1.94
C PRO A 292 2.13 0.77 -2.28
N SER A 293 0.82 1.03 -2.40
CA SER A 293 -0.23 0.05 -2.70
C SER A 293 0.12 -0.84 -3.91
N CYS A 294 0.57 -0.22 -5.00
CA CYS A 294 0.90 -0.97 -6.22
C CYS A 294 2.08 -1.94 -6.03
N ARG A 295 3.09 -1.57 -5.21
CA ARG A 295 4.22 -2.46 -4.89
C ARG A 295 3.79 -3.63 -4.01
N ILE A 296 2.90 -3.39 -3.05
CA ILE A 296 2.39 -4.43 -2.16
C ILE A 296 1.55 -5.42 -2.95
N HIS A 297 0.56 -4.97 -3.69
CA HIS A 297 -0.34 -5.85 -4.44
C HIS A 297 0.33 -6.49 -5.66
N GLY A 298 1.14 -5.74 -6.41
CA GLY A 298 1.95 -6.30 -7.50
C GLY A 298 3.02 -7.26 -6.99
N GLY A 299 3.67 -6.92 -5.88
CA GLY A 299 4.61 -7.80 -5.18
C GLY A 299 3.97 -9.09 -4.70
N ALA A 300 2.70 -9.04 -4.25
CA ALA A 300 1.95 -10.23 -3.85
C ALA A 300 1.68 -11.16 -5.05
N VAL A 301 1.40 -10.62 -6.23
CA VAL A 301 1.32 -11.43 -7.46
C VAL A 301 2.65 -12.12 -7.75
N VAL A 302 3.76 -11.38 -7.72
CA VAL A 302 5.11 -11.92 -7.98
C VAL A 302 5.48 -12.99 -6.96
N ALA A 303 5.26 -12.74 -5.66
CA ALA A 303 5.54 -13.69 -4.59
C ALA A 303 4.70 -14.97 -4.71
N GLY A 304 3.40 -14.83 -5.06
CA GLY A 304 2.51 -15.97 -5.27
C GLY A 304 2.93 -16.82 -6.48
N VAL A 305 3.27 -16.19 -7.61
CA VAL A 305 3.79 -16.89 -8.80
C VAL A 305 5.10 -17.60 -8.48
N ALA A 306 6.04 -16.94 -7.80
CA ALA A 306 7.30 -17.56 -7.40
C ALA A 306 7.06 -18.78 -6.51
N ALA A 307 6.16 -18.70 -5.53
CA ALA A 307 5.81 -19.82 -4.66
C ALA A 307 5.29 -21.04 -5.44
N VAL A 308 4.49 -20.82 -6.48
CA VAL A 308 3.86 -21.90 -7.26
C VAL A 308 4.82 -22.44 -8.33
N VAL A 309 5.47 -21.55 -9.11
CA VAL A 309 6.25 -21.94 -10.30
C VAL A 309 7.63 -22.44 -9.92
N THR A 310 8.29 -21.82 -8.98
CA THR A 310 9.66 -22.16 -8.58
C THR A 310 9.72 -23.07 -7.36
N GLY A 311 8.61 -23.23 -6.63
CA GLY A 311 8.59 -23.90 -5.33
C GLY A 311 9.40 -23.15 -4.26
N GLU A 312 9.63 -21.85 -4.45
CA GLU A 312 10.40 -21.01 -3.53
C GLU A 312 9.83 -21.05 -2.11
N LYS A 313 10.71 -21.38 -1.17
CA LYS A 313 10.37 -21.40 0.25
C LYS A 313 10.68 -20.03 0.87
N THR A 314 9.95 -19.66 1.91
CA THR A 314 10.27 -18.48 2.74
C THR A 314 11.52 -18.70 3.58
N GLY A 315 12.24 -17.62 3.87
CA GLY A 315 13.43 -17.63 4.73
C GLY A 315 14.74 -17.59 3.95
N PRO A 316 15.89 -17.90 4.60
CA PRO A 316 17.20 -17.83 3.96
C PRO A 316 17.27 -18.68 2.69
N GLY A 317 17.61 -18.04 1.57
CA GLY A 317 17.65 -18.68 0.25
C GLY A 317 16.33 -18.74 -0.52
N GLY A 318 15.25 -18.16 0.03
CA GLY A 318 13.94 -18.06 -0.61
C GLY A 318 13.34 -16.66 -0.47
N ILE A 319 12.01 -16.55 -0.67
CA ILE A 319 11.30 -15.27 -0.52
C ILE A 319 11.33 -14.84 0.95
N PRO A 320 11.70 -13.58 1.26
CA PRO A 320 11.72 -13.11 2.64
C PRO A 320 10.35 -13.26 3.32
N LYS A 321 10.35 -13.74 4.57
CA LYS A 321 9.13 -13.88 5.38
C LYS A 321 8.42 -12.54 5.59
N HIS A 322 9.18 -11.46 5.69
CA HIS A 322 8.69 -10.10 5.85
C HIS A 322 9.44 -9.17 4.89
N VAL A 323 8.70 -8.47 4.05
CA VAL A 323 9.20 -7.45 3.12
C VAL A 323 8.59 -6.11 3.50
N ILE A 324 9.43 -5.17 3.89
CA ILE A 324 9.01 -3.82 4.20
C ILE A 324 9.15 -2.97 2.93
N THR A 325 8.08 -2.25 2.59
CA THR A 325 8.05 -1.29 1.50
C THR A 325 7.74 0.09 2.07
N ASP A 326 8.45 1.10 1.65
CA ASP A 326 8.21 2.48 2.05
C ASP A 326 8.15 3.41 0.84
N GLY A 327 7.80 4.65 1.08
CA GLY A 327 7.74 5.69 0.08
C GLY A 327 7.98 7.07 0.69
N PRO A 328 8.26 8.07 -0.16
CA PRO A 328 8.61 9.41 0.31
C PRO A 328 7.42 10.14 0.92
N VAL A 329 7.74 11.09 1.81
CA VAL A 329 6.80 12.15 2.18
C VAL A 329 6.57 13.04 0.97
N VAL A 330 5.31 13.34 0.70
CA VAL A 330 4.88 14.22 -0.40
C VAL A 330 4.48 15.56 0.18
N THR A 331 5.21 16.57 -0.22
CA THR A 331 4.96 17.97 0.08
C THR A 331 4.84 18.76 -1.23
N LYS A 332 4.53 20.04 -1.14
CA LYS A 332 4.43 20.89 -2.34
C LYS A 332 5.69 20.84 -3.23
N ALA A 333 6.86 20.56 -2.65
CA ALA A 333 8.14 20.54 -3.37
C ALA A 333 8.25 19.37 -4.36
N ASN A 334 7.69 18.19 -4.05
CA ASN A 334 7.80 16.98 -4.86
C ASN A 334 6.45 16.44 -5.38
N ALA A 335 5.32 17.00 -4.94
CA ALA A 335 3.98 16.54 -5.31
C ALA A 335 3.74 16.48 -6.83
N PRO A 336 4.16 17.46 -7.67
CA PRO A 336 3.95 17.35 -9.13
C PRO A 336 4.63 16.13 -9.75
N GLY A 337 5.86 15.84 -9.35
CA GLY A 337 6.60 14.65 -9.82
C GLY A 337 5.95 13.34 -9.33
N MET A 338 5.52 13.28 -8.07
CA MET A 338 4.82 12.13 -7.52
C MET A 338 3.49 11.86 -8.22
N LEU A 339 2.70 12.91 -8.49
CA LEU A 339 1.44 12.77 -9.21
C LEU A 339 1.67 12.26 -10.64
N TRP A 340 2.70 12.78 -11.32
CA TRP A 340 3.06 12.31 -12.64
C TRP A 340 3.45 10.83 -12.64
N MET A 341 4.30 10.42 -11.69
CA MET A 341 4.71 9.02 -11.56
C MET A 341 3.52 8.08 -11.28
N GLN A 342 2.60 8.47 -10.40
CA GLN A 342 1.42 7.66 -10.11
C GLN A 342 0.45 7.54 -11.29
N LYS A 343 0.34 8.58 -12.11
CA LYS A 343 -0.53 8.55 -13.30
C LYS A 343 0.05 7.75 -14.47
N HIS A 344 1.37 7.56 -14.54
CA HIS A 344 2.05 6.90 -15.65
C HIS A 344 2.64 5.53 -15.28
N PHE A 345 2.98 5.34 -14.03
CA PHE A 345 3.55 4.08 -13.52
C PHE A 345 2.76 3.67 -12.29
N LEU A 346 2.30 2.47 -12.23
CA LEU A 346 1.61 1.90 -11.07
C LEU A 346 2.60 1.70 -9.89
N ILE A 347 3.04 2.79 -9.28
CA ILE A 347 4.02 2.80 -8.19
C ILE A 347 3.36 3.13 -6.85
#